data_c43f682816a49f94997e57271e03a1e9
#
_entry.id   c43f682816a49f94997e57271e03a1e9
#
_cell.length_a   1.000
_cell.length_b   1.000
_cell.length_c   1.000
_cell.angle_alpha   90.00
_cell.angle_beta   90.00
_cell.angle_gamma   90.00
#
_symmetry.space_group_name_H-M   'P 1'
#
loop_
_entity.id
_entity.type
_entity.pdbx_description
1 polymer ?
#
loop_
_entity_poly.entity_id
_entity_poly.type
_entity_poly.pdbx_seq_one_letter_code
_entity_poly.pdbx_strand_id
1 'polypeptide(L)'
;MSNYKMAEANNRVIPVEDKIFGINQKAKEMIAKEGADKVVNATIGSLLDDDGNLVILSSVVEVLKGLTPIDYADYAPISGTPDFIKAIKKAAFGSYVPKAYTEAIATPGGTGAIRNTIQNYSKRGDKVLTSDWFWAPYSTIAQDIERSIVTYTLFDENGSFNSASFESKVKELLGSQDGLVIILNTPAHNPTGYSFTKDDWYSILSIAKAATTDPTKKITLLVDVAYVDYAGDEEEYRKFYPLLEDLPSNILVVIAYSLSKSYTMYGMRSGAMICMTSEKEIADEFKTVCSFSSRGTWSNCNRAAMATLSSIYADEELLAKVTSERQGYCKMLVQRGKAFQKAANEVGLEIVPFDAGFFVSIPCDNPDAAGEALQKEGIFAVPLGKGLRVSVASISEEVCKKLPASILKVLKTINA
;
A
#
# COMPACT_ATOMS: atom_id res chain seq x y z
N MET A 1 18.28 10.87 21.79
CA MET A 1 17.36 12.01 21.58
C MET A 1 18.05 12.96 20.62
N SER A 2 17.47 13.20 19.45
CA SER A 2 17.99 14.19 18.51
C SER A 2 17.83 15.58 19.16
N ASN A 3 18.94 16.24 19.47
CA ASN A 3 18.93 17.61 19.95
C ASN A 3 18.62 18.52 18.75
N TYR A 4 17.34 18.75 18.47
CA TYR A 4 16.93 19.79 17.53
C TYR A 4 17.41 21.14 18.07
N LYS A 5 18.03 21.97 17.21
CA LYS A 5 18.48 23.32 17.58
C LYS A 5 17.40 24.37 17.37
N MET A 6 16.52 24.18 16.38
CA MET A 6 15.49 25.14 15.99
C MET A 6 14.11 24.51 15.83
N ALA A 7 14.03 23.22 15.48
CA ALA A 7 12.75 22.54 15.26
C ALA A 7 12.18 22.01 16.58
N GLU A 8 10.88 22.10 16.75
CA GLU A 8 10.15 21.43 17.83
C GLU A 8 10.17 19.92 17.62
N ALA A 9 10.35 19.17 18.69
CA ALA A 9 10.45 17.71 18.63
C ALA A 9 9.14 17.04 18.19
N ASN A 10 8.00 17.53 18.68
CA ASN A 10 6.65 17.04 18.37
C ASN A 10 6.53 15.50 18.44
N ASN A 11 7.23 14.87 19.39
CA ASN A 11 7.32 13.42 19.55
C ASN A 11 7.84 12.63 18.32
N ARG A 12 8.51 13.30 17.39
CA ARG A 12 9.07 12.67 16.20
C ARG A 12 10.25 11.78 16.56
N VAL A 13 10.22 10.55 16.08
CA VAL A 13 11.35 9.64 16.08
C VAL A 13 11.92 9.61 14.67
N ILE A 14 12.90 10.49 14.40
CA ILE A 14 13.53 10.56 13.08
C ILE A 14 14.65 9.53 13.04
N PRO A 15 14.58 8.52 12.16
CA PRO A 15 15.69 7.59 11.96
C PRO A 15 16.88 8.35 11.35
N VAL A 16 18.09 7.85 11.64
CA VAL A 16 19.32 8.41 11.07
C VAL A 16 19.30 8.35 9.54
N GLU A 17 18.71 7.29 9.01
CA GLU A 17 18.55 7.04 7.56
C GLU A 17 17.22 6.29 7.30
N ASP A 18 16.56 6.59 6.20
CA ASP A 18 15.45 5.76 5.72
C ASP A 18 16.00 4.41 5.26
N LYS A 19 15.59 3.33 5.94
CA LYS A 19 16.13 1.99 5.69
C LYS A 19 15.98 1.56 4.22
N ILE A 20 14.84 1.85 3.58
CA ILE A 20 14.58 1.42 2.20
C ILE A 20 15.50 2.15 1.23
N PHE A 21 15.54 3.47 1.32
CA PHE A 21 16.36 4.28 0.43
C PHE A 21 17.86 4.11 0.69
N GLY A 22 18.27 3.99 1.96
CA GLY A 22 19.65 3.76 2.34
C GLY A 22 20.19 2.42 1.84
N ILE A 23 19.43 1.32 2.01
CA ILE A 23 19.84 0.00 1.52
C ILE A 23 19.86 -0.02 -0.01
N ASN A 24 18.89 0.62 -0.67
CA ASN A 24 18.90 0.76 -2.12
C ASN A 24 20.12 1.55 -2.64
N GLN A 25 20.51 2.59 -1.94
CA GLN A 25 21.70 3.37 -2.30
C GLN A 25 22.96 2.51 -2.22
N LYS A 26 23.13 1.72 -1.15
CA LYS A 26 24.24 0.76 -1.01
C LYS A 26 24.25 -0.29 -2.12
N ALA A 27 23.07 -0.79 -2.53
CA ALA A 27 22.97 -1.70 -3.67
C ALA A 27 23.46 -1.04 -4.97
N LYS A 28 23.07 0.19 -5.24
CA LYS A 28 23.52 0.95 -6.42
C LYS A 28 25.02 1.20 -6.40
N GLU A 29 25.59 1.53 -5.26
CA GLU A 29 27.04 1.71 -5.10
C GLU A 29 27.81 0.42 -5.37
N MET A 30 27.31 -0.72 -4.88
CA MET A 30 27.91 -2.03 -5.15
C MET A 30 27.78 -2.41 -6.64
N ILE A 31 26.63 -2.17 -7.26
CA ILE A 31 26.45 -2.37 -8.72
C ILE A 31 27.47 -1.55 -9.51
N ALA A 32 27.68 -0.28 -9.17
CA ALA A 32 28.63 0.57 -9.83
C ALA A 32 30.09 0.11 -9.67
N LYS A 33 30.42 -0.53 -8.56
CA LYS A 33 31.77 -1.01 -8.25
C LYS A 33 32.06 -2.41 -8.80
N GLU A 34 31.10 -3.33 -8.71
CA GLU A 34 31.32 -4.76 -8.93
C GLU A 34 30.61 -5.32 -10.16
N GLY A 35 29.64 -4.58 -10.72
CA GLY A 35 28.81 -4.99 -11.85
C GLY A 35 27.43 -5.45 -11.43
N ALA A 36 26.45 -5.27 -12.30
CA ALA A 36 25.06 -5.60 -12.05
C ALA A 36 24.79 -7.12 -11.96
N ASP A 37 25.63 -7.92 -12.58
CA ASP A 37 25.58 -9.38 -12.59
C ASP A 37 25.88 -10.01 -11.23
N LYS A 38 26.55 -9.28 -10.35
CA LYS A 38 26.94 -9.74 -8.99
C LYS A 38 26.03 -9.26 -7.88
N VAL A 39 25.06 -8.40 -8.18
CA VAL A 39 24.25 -7.74 -7.16
C VAL A 39 22.77 -7.96 -7.43
N VAL A 40 22.06 -8.46 -6.43
CA VAL A 40 20.60 -8.58 -6.43
C VAL A 40 20.01 -7.44 -5.61
N ASN A 41 19.42 -6.43 -6.27
CA ASN A 41 18.73 -5.34 -5.60
C ASN A 41 17.22 -5.60 -5.52
N ALA A 42 16.80 -6.25 -4.45
CA ALA A 42 15.41 -6.56 -4.16
C ALA A 42 14.78 -5.60 -3.11
N THR A 43 15.16 -4.32 -3.12
CA THR A 43 14.73 -3.34 -2.11
C THR A 43 13.54 -2.48 -2.56
N ILE A 44 13.50 -2.08 -3.83
CA ILE A 44 12.59 -1.04 -4.34
C ILE A 44 11.19 -1.60 -4.63
N GLY A 45 10.18 -0.78 -4.32
CA GLY A 45 8.78 -1.03 -4.64
C GLY A 45 8.35 -0.43 -5.98
N SER A 46 9.24 -0.41 -6.96
CA SER A 46 8.93 -0.10 -8.35
C SER A 46 9.03 -1.36 -9.21
N LEU A 47 8.17 -1.46 -10.21
CA LEU A 47 8.20 -2.58 -11.14
C LEU A 47 9.31 -2.36 -12.17
N LEU A 48 10.24 -3.32 -12.28
CA LEU A 48 11.28 -3.35 -13.29
C LEU A 48 11.01 -4.48 -14.28
N ASP A 49 11.45 -4.31 -15.52
CA ASP A 49 11.50 -5.39 -16.51
C ASP A 49 12.64 -6.39 -16.20
N ASP A 50 12.84 -7.41 -17.04
CA ASP A 50 13.89 -8.40 -16.83
C ASP A 50 15.31 -7.85 -17.09
N ASP A 51 15.42 -6.72 -17.78
CA ASP A 51 16.67 -6.00 -18.02
C ASP A 51 16.97 -4.97 -16.91
N GLY A 52 16.11 -4.87 -15.90
CA GLY A 52 16.27 -3.95 -14.78
C GLY A 52 15.83 -2.50 -15.03
N ASN A 53 15.15 -2.23 -16.15
CA ASN A 53 14.60 -0.91 -16.45
C ASN A 53 13.25 -0.71 -15.74
N LEU A 54 12.98 0.53 -15.37
CA LEU A 54 11.67 0.90 -14.82
C LEU A 54 10.56 0.64 -15.85
N VAL A 55 9.59 -0.18 -15.48
CA VAL A 55 8.39 -0.38 -16.30
C VAL A 55 7.59 0.92 -16.32
N ILE A 56 7.33 1.39 -17.52
CA ILE A 56 6.51 2.58 -17.78
C ILE A 56 5.49 2.19 -18.85
N LEU A 57 4.19 2.33 -18.55
CA LEU A 57 3.15 2.06 -19.52
C LEU A 57 3.22 3.04 -20.68
N SER A 58 3.55 2.53 -21.86
CA SER A 58 3.74 3.36 -23.07
C SER A 58 2.44 4.07 -23.46
N SER A 59 1.32 3.42 -23.27
CA SER A 59 -0.02 3.99 -23.49
C SER A 59 -0.31 5.19 -22.58
N VAL A 60 0.14 5.16 -21.31
CA VAL A 60 0.04 6.30 -20.38
C VAL A 60 0.95 7.45 -20.80
N VAL A 61 2.18 7.14 -21.29
CA VAL A 61 3.11 8.14 -21.79
C VAL A 61 2.56 8.87 -23.01
N GLU A 62 1.87 8.18 -23.91
CA GLU A 62 1.19 8.80 -25.06
C GLU A 62 0.16 9.85 -24.62
N VAL A 63 -0.66 9.52 -23.60
CA VAL A 63 -1.61 10.49 -23.04
C VAL A 63 -0.91 11.69 -22.41
N LEU A 64 0.14 11.44 -21.60
CA LEU A 64 0.93 12.51 -20.98
C LEU A 64 1.52 13.47 -22.01
N LYS A 65 2.04 12.95 -23.12
CA LYS A 65 2.59 13.77 -24.23
C LYS A 65 1.51 14.56 -24.98
N GLY A 66 0.26 14.09 -24.97
CA GLY A 66 -0.88 14.75 -25.59
C GLY A 66 -1.54 15.83 -24.73
N LEU A 67 -1.13 16.00 -23.47
CA LEU A 67 -1.68 17.02 -22.59
C LEU A 67 -1.43 18.43 -23.12
N THR A 68 -2.44 19.28 -23.02
CA THR A 68 -2.33 20.70 -23.36
C THR A 68 -1.69 21.50 -22.23
N PRO A 69 -1.11 22.69 -22.50
CA PRO A 69 -0.54 23.54 -21.44
C PRO A 69 -1.50 23.81 -20.28
N ILE A 70 -2.79 23.94 -20.52
CA ILE A 70 -3.78 24.18 -19.48
C ILE A 70 -3.92 22.98 -18.51
N ASP A 71 -3.67 21.77 -18.98
CA ASP A 71 -3.80 20.54 -18.18
C ASP A 71 -2.73 20.41 -17.10
N TYR A 72 -1.63 21.15 -17.20
CA TYR A 72 -0.54 21.13 -16.22
C TYR A 72 -0.19 22.49 -15.62
N ALA A 73 -0.67 23.60 -16.23
CA ALA A 73 -0.33 24.95 -15.77
C ALA A 73 -1.39 25.55 -14.85
N ASP A 74 -2.67 25.11 -14.97
CA ASP A 74 -3.76 25.65 -14.17
C ASP A 74 -3.96 24.84 -12.87
N TYR A 75 -4.51 25.48 -11.85
CA TYR A 75 -4.86 24.80 -10.60
C TYR A 75 -6.03 23.83 -10.79
N ALA A 76 -5.93 22.65 -10.19
CA ALA A 76 -7.09 21.78 -10.02
C ALA A 76 -7.97 22.27 -8.84
N PRO A 77 -9.28 21.96 -8.83
CA PRO A 77 -10.10 22.09 -7.62
C PRO A 77 -9.50 21.28 -6.46
N ILE A 78 -9.75 21.71 -5.22
CA ILE A 78 -9.18 21.08 -4.01
C ILE A 78 -9.51 19.58 -3.95
N SER A 79 -10.77 19.22 -4.24
CA SER A 79 -11.23 17.82 -4.26
C SER A 79 -10.85 17.05 -5.53
N GLY A 80 -10.27 17.71 -6.53
CA GLY A 80 -10.01 17.16 -7.86
C GLY A 80 -11.01 17.64 -8.91
N THR A 81 -10.68 17.46 -10.20
CA THR A 81 -11.61 17.81 -11.29
C THR A 81 -12.78 16.81 -11.33
N PRO A 82 -13.99 17.21 -11.75
CA PRO A 82 -15.14 16.30 -11.82
C PRO A 82 -14.87 15.04 -12.64
N ASP A 83 -14.19 15.17 -13.77
CA ASP A 83 -13.86 14.02 -14.63
C ASP A 83 -12.86 13.10 -13.95
N PHE A 84 -11.87 13.63 -13.24
CA PHE A 84 -10.96 12.82 -12.44
C PHE A 84 -11.71 12.06 -11.34
N ILE A 85 -12.63 12.70 -10.62
CA ILE A 85 -13.41 12.03 -9.56
C ILE A 85 -14.24 10.88 -10.14
N LYS A 86 -14.83 11.06 -11.32
CA LYS A 86 -15.54 9.99 -12.03
C LYS A 86 -14.59 8.87 -12.45
N ALA A 87 -13.45 9.21 -13.04
CA ALA A 87 -12.46 8.26 -13.52
C ALA A 87 -11.81 7.45 -12.38
N ILE A 88 -11.45 8.11 -11.28
CA ILE A 88 -10.77 7.45 -10.16
C ILE A 88 -11.69 6.47 -9.40
N LYS A 89 -12.99 6.78 -9.31
CA LYS A 89 -13.98 5.83 -8.77
C LYS A 89 -14.07 4.58 -9.67
N LYS A 90 -14.15 4.76 -11.00
CA LYS A 90 -14.13 3.63 -11.95
C LYS A 90 -12.82 2.82 -11.85
N ALA A 91 -11.68 3.50 -11.74
CA ALA A 91 -10.38 2.84 -11.58
C ALA A 91 -10.30 1.99 -10.30
N ALA A 92 -10.79 2.51 -9.19
CA ALA A 92 -10.77 1.80 -7.91
C ALA A 92 -11.72 0.60 -7.90
N PHE A 93 -12.95 0.79 -8.35
CA PHE A 93 -14.01 -0.23 -8.27
C PHE A 93 -14.03 -1.23 -9.43
N GLY A 94 -13.39 -0.91 -10.58
CA GLY A 94 -13.46 -1.74 -11.79
C GLY A 94 -14.89 -1.79 -12.35
N SER A 95 -15.40 -2.99 -12.61
CA SER A 95 -16.78 -3.21 -13.08
C SER A 95 -17.83 -3.08 -11.96
N TYR A 96 -17.41 -3.14 -10.70
CA TYR A 96 -18.33 -3.03 -9.57
C TYR A 96 -18.89 -1.61 -9.43
N VAL A 97 -20.21 -1.52 -9.28
CA VAL A 97 -20.94 -0.27 -9.05
C VAL A 97 -21.46 -0.27 -7.61
N PRO A 98 -20.87 0.51 -6.69
CA PRO A 98 -21.34 0.57 -5.31
C PRO A 98 -22.79 1.06 -5.19
N LYS A 99 -23.59 0.39 -4.38
CA LYS A 99 -24.93 0.85 -3.97
C LYS A 99 -24.86 1.83 -2.79
N ALA A 100 -23.77 1.76 -2.02
CA ALA A 100 -23.48 2.69 -0.94
C ALA A 100 -23.22 4.12 -1.46
N TYR A 101 -23.37 5.12 -0.61
CA TYR A 101 -22.96 6.49 -0.91
C TYR A 101 -21.43 6.56 -0.98
N THR A 102 -20.94 7.18 -2.05
CA THR A 102 -19.50 7.32 -2.29
C THR A 102 -19.14 8.74 -2.65
N GLU A 103 -18.14 9.30 -1.99
CA GLU A 103 -17.46 10.53 -2.39
C GLU A 103 -15.95 10.28 -2.53
N ALA A 104 -15.30 11.07 -3.37
CA ALA A 104 -13.87 10.94 -3.59
C ALA A 104 -13.16 12.29 -3.54
N ILE A 105 -11.94 12.28 -3.01
CA ILE A 105 -11.08 13.46 -2.89
C ILE A 105 -9.71 13.11 -3.46
N ALA A 106 -9.19 13.94 -4.34
CA ALA A 106 -7.84 13.81 -4.86
C ALA A 106 -6.80 13.98 -3.74
N THR A 107 -5.76 13.16 -3.78
CA THR A 107 -4.67 13.19 -2.79
C THR A 107 -3.30 13.05 -3.48
N PRO A 108 -2.20 13.51 -2.85
CA PRO A 108 -0.86 13.27 -3.36
C PRO A 108 -0.46 11.79 -3.16
N GLY A 109 -1.02 10.92 -4.02
CA GLY A 109 -0.88 9.46 -3.96
C GLY A 109 -1.66 8.84 -2.79
N GLY A 110 -1.48 7.53 -2.59
CA GLY A 110 -2.04 6.80 -1.45
C GLY A 110 -1.56 7.34 -0.11
N THR A 111 -0.32 7.84 -0.04
CA THR A 111 0.23 8.48 1.18
C THR A 111 -0.63 9.64 1.68
N GLY A 112 -1.08 10.51 0.76
CA GLY A 112 -1.98 11.60 1.12
C GLY A 112 -3.35 11.12 1.59
N ALA A 113 -3.89 10.06 0.96
CA ALA A 113 -5.14 9.45 1.39
C ALA A 113 -5.05 8.90 2.81
N ILE A 114 -3.99 8.16 3.11
CA ILE A 114 -3.74 7.59 4.44
C ILE A 114 -3.59 8.69 5.49
N ARG A 115 -2.74 9.70 5.22
CA ARG A 115 -2.53 10.82 6.13
C ARG A 115 -3.83 11.58 6.43
N ASN A 116 -4.58 11.92 5.40
CA ASN A 116 -5.83 12.68 5.54
C ASN A 116 -6.89 11.87 6.29
N THR A 117 -6.97 10.56 6.06
CA THR A 117 -7.87 9.66 6.81
C THR A 117 -7.48 9.62 8.29
N ILE A 118 -6.23 9.33 8.62
CA ILE A 118 -5.79 9.27 10.02
C ILE A 118 -6.05 10.61 10.72
N GLN A 119 -5.72 11.73 10.08
CA GLN A 119 -5.90 13.06 10.66
C GLN A 119 -7.35 13.39 11.02
N ASN A 120 -8.31 13.02 10.17
CA ASN A 120 -9.71 13.42 10.31
C ASN A 120 -10.54 12.44 11.14
N TYR A 121 -10.13 11.16 11.22
CA TYR A 121 -10.90 10.12 11.88
C TYR A 121 -10.25 9.56 13.17
N SER A 122 -9.24 10.26 13.68
CA SER A 122 -8.65 10.03 15.00
C SER A 122 -8.29 11.35 15.69
N LYS A 123 -8.27 11.35 17.02
CA LYS A 123 -7.83 12.49 17.83
C LYS A 123 -6.29 12.48 17.98
N ARG A 124 -5.67 13.61 18.35
CA ARG A 124 -4.26 13.62 18.76
C ARG A 124 -4.07 12.69 19.94
N GLY A 125 -3.00 11.90 19.90
CA GLY A 125 -2.70 10.90 20.92
C GLY A 125 -3.38 9.55 20.69
N ASP A 126 -4.36 9.43 19.80
CA ASP A 126 -5.01 8.17 19.48
C ASP A 126 -4.03 7.19 18.81
N LYS A 127 -4.35 5.92 18.97
CA LYS A 127 -3.66 4.80 18.34
C LYS A 127 -4.40 4.38 17.08
N VAL A 128 -3.65 4.09 16.03
CA VAL A 128 -4.12 3.55 14.74
C VAL A 128 -3.72 2.10 14.66
N LEU A 129 -4.65 1.22 14.33
CA LEU A 129 -4.43 -0.23 14.27
C LEU A 129 -4.02 -0.67 12.86
N THR A 130 -2.99 -1.52 12.77
CA THR A 130 -2.64 -2.26 11.54
C THR A 130 -2.04 -3.62 11.90
N SER A 131 -1.69 -4.44 10.90
CA SER A 131 -0.99 -5.71 11.13
C SER A 131 0.46 -5.49 11.59
N ASP A 132 1.07 -6.52 12.19
CA ASP A 132 2.48 -6.49 12.62
C ASP A 132 3.48 -6.63 11.45
N TRP A 133 3.01 -7.04 10.29
CA TRP A 133 3.65 -6.84 9.01
C TRP A 133 2.98 -5.64 8.33
N PHE A 134 3.68 -4.54 8.15
CA PHE A 134 3.07 -3.33 7.55
C PHE A 134 4.09 -2.47 6.82
N TRP A 135 3.59 -1.60 5.97
CA TRP A 135 4.40 -0.60 5.30
C TRP A 135 4.91 0.44 6.31
N ALA A 136 6.22 0.41 6.58
CA ALA A 136 6.85 1.21 7.65
C ALA A 136 6.46 2.70 7.67
N PRO A 137 6.25 3.38 6.52
CA PRO A 137 5.81 4.77 6.52
C PRO A 137 4.46 5.07 7.19
N TYR A 138 3.60 4.06 7.47
CA TYR A 138 2.41 4.31 8.29
C TYR A 138 2.79 4.89 9.66
N SER A 139 3.90 4.41 10.26
CA SER A 139 4.41 4.96 11.52
C SER A 139 4.84 6.42 11.38
N THR A 140 5.57 6.76 10.31
CA THR A 140 5.99 8.14 10.06
C THR A 140 4.79 9.06 9.85
N ILE A 141 3.80 8.63 9.06
CA ILE A 141 2.57 9.39 8.79
C ILE A 141 1.80 9.65 10.09
N ALA A 142 1.63 8.62 10.92
CA ALA A 142 0.91 8.74 12.18
C ALA A 142 1.64 9.67 13.16
N GLN A 143 2.96 9.49 13.31
CA GLN A 143 3.78 10.32 14.22
C GLN A 143 3.80 11.79 13.80
N ASP A 144 3.90 12.09 12.50
CA ASP A 144 3.94 13.47 12.01
C ASP A 144 2.68 14.27 12.39
N ILE A 145 1.58 13.57 12.62
CA ILE A 145 0.30 14.16 13.05
C ILE A 145 -0.08 13.79 14.49
N GLU A 146 0.90 13.41 15.30
CA GLU A 146 0.75 13.11 16.74
C GLU A 146 -0.20 11.93 17.03
N ARG A 147 -0.15 10.88 16.21
CA ARG A 147 -0.77 9.58 16.44
C ARG A 147 0.32 8.50 16.53
N SER A 148 -0.06 7.29 16.91
CA SER A 148 0.87 6.15 16.97
C SER A 148 0.26 4.92 16.34
N ILE A 149 1.11 4.06 15.75
CA ILE A 149 0.71 2.75 15.24
C ILE A 149 0.76 1.73 16.35
N VAL A 150 -0.29 0.91 16.44
CA VAL A 150 -0.35 -0.31 17.26
C VAL A 150 -0.68 -1.47 16.33
N THR A 151 -0.15 -2.66 16.61
CA THR A 151 -0.27 -3.79 15.72
C THR A 151 -1.03 -4.95 16.35
N TYR A 152 -1.74 -5.70 15.50
CA TYR A 152 -2.20 -7.05 15.78
C TYR A 152 -1.33 -8.05 15.02
N THR A 153 -1.23 -9.29 15.51
CA THR A 153 -0.52 -10.37 14.80
C THR A 153 -1.32 -10.81 13.61
N LEU A 154 -0.77 -10.66 12.39
CA LEU A 154 -1.49 -10.89 11.14
C LEU A 154 -1.85 -12.35 10.92
N PHE A 155 -0.90 -13.24 11.15
CA PHE A 155 -1.07 -14.68 10.92
C PHE A 155 -1.07 -15.45 12.22
N ASP A 156 -1.93 -16.46 12.29
CA ASP A 156 -1.89 -17.48 13.34
C ASP A 156 -0.79 -18.52 13.05
N GLU A 157 -0.71 -19.55 13.90
CA GLU A 157 0.27 -20.66 13.76
C GLU A 157 0.06 -21.51 12.51
N ASN A 158 -1.08 -21.41 11.85
CA ASN A 158 -1.39 -22.14 10.61
C ASN A 158 -1.17 -21.26 9.36
N GLY A 159 -0.73 -20.00 9.53
CA GLY A 159 -0.58 -19.04 8.46
C GLY A 159 -1.90 -18.43 7.98
N SER A 160 -2.99 -18.58 8.72
CA SER A 160 -4.28 -17.96 8.44
C SER A 160 -4.40 -16.60 9.13
N PHE A 161 -5.34 -15.76 8.67
CA PHE A 161 -5.63 -14.50 9.32
C PHE A 161 -5.99 -14.69 10.81
N ASN A 162 -5.25 -14.02 11.68
CA ASN A 162 -5.42 -14.13 13.14
C ASN A 162 -6.55 -13.22 13.63
N SER A 163 -7.78 -13.68 13.44
CA SER A 163 -8.98 -12.96 13.86
C SER A 163 -9.04 -12.72 15.37
N ALA A 164 -8.50 -13.63 16.18
CA ALA A 164 -8.47 -13.49 17.64
C ALA A 164 -7.55 -12.34 18.08
N SER A 165 -6.36 -12.23 17.49
CA SER A 165 -5.44 -11.09 17.73
C SER A 165 -6.07 -9.78 17.29
N PHE A 166 -6.72 -9.77 16.12
CA PHE A 166 -7.40 -8.59 15.59
C PHE A 166 -8.53 -8.15 16.53
N GLU A 167 -9.42 -9.06 16.94
CA GLU A 167 -10.53 -8.78 17.85
C GLU A 167 -10.05 -8.24 19.21
N SER A 168 -9.03 -8.87 19.77
CA SER A 168 -8.44 -8.45 21.05
C SER A 168 -7.93 -7.01 20.99
N LYS A 169 -7.23 -6.64 19.89
CA LYS A 169 -6.71 -5.27 19.72
C LYS A 169 -7.81 -4.25 19.44
N VAL A 170 -8.83 -4.58 18.67
CA VAL A 170 -9.99 -3.71 18.45
C VAL A 170 -10.68 -3.40 19.78
N LYS A 171 -10.94 -4.42 20.60
CA LYS A 171 -11.55 -4.24 21.93
C LYS A 171 -10.69 -3.42 22.89
N GLU A 172 -9.39 -3.71 22.94
CA GLU A 172 -8.42 -2.96 23.76
C GLU A 172 -8.45 -1.46 23.41
N LEU A 173 -8.36 -1.14 22.12
CA LEU A 173 -8.25 0.24 21.67
C LEU A 173 -9.55 1.01 21.84
N LEU A 174 -10.69 0.43 21.49
CA LEU A 174 -11.99 1.07 21.71
C LEU A 174 -12.38 1.16 23.20
N GLY A 175 -11.73 0.43 24.07
CA GLY A 175 -11.82 0.62 25.53
C GLY A 175 -11.15 1.91 26.00
N SER A 176 -10.20 2.46 25.27
CA SER A 176 -9.42 3.65 25.65
C SER A 176 -9.65 4.88 24.76
N GLN A 177 -10.29 4.72 23.62
CA GLN A 177 -10.61 5.79 22.66
C GLN A 177 -12.00 5.59 22.04
N ASP A 178 -12.63 6.65 21.52
CA ASP A 178 -13.98 6.56 20.97
C ASP A 178 -13.97 6.25 19.47
N GLY A 179 -12.93 6.69 18.76
CA GLY A 179 -12.74 6.42 17.33
C GLY A 179 -11.51 5.55 17.10
N LEU A 180 -11.60 4.61 16.16
CA LEU A 180 -10.48 3.75 15.78
C LEU A 180 -10.33 3.72 14.26
N VAL A 181 -9.16 4.17 13.78
CA VAL A 181 -8.73 3.95 12.39
C VAL A 181 -8.00 2.61 12.31
N ILE A 182 -8.44 1.74 11.42
CA ILE A 182 -7.83 0.43 11.14
C ILE A 182 -7.33 0.43 9.71
N ILE A 183 -6.02 0.30 9.51
CA ILE A 183 -5.42 0.21 8.18
C ILE A 183 -5.36 -1.24 7.75
N LEU A 184 -6.01 -1.55 6.64
CA LEU A 184 -6.06 -2.84 5.99
C LEU A 184 -5.43 -2.72 4.59
N ASN A 185 -4.17 -3.12 4.43
CA ASN A 185 -3.52 -3.11 3.13
C ASN A 185 -3.81 -4.43 2.41
N THR A 186 -4.66 -4.38 1.38
CA THR A 186 -5.12 -5.53 0.61
C THR A 186 -5.78 -5.05 -0.69
N PRO A 187 -5.76 -5.82 -1.78
CA PRO A 187 -5.03 -7.06 -1.99
C PRO A 187 -3.52 -6.84 -2.22
N ALA A 188 -2.76 -7.93 -2.27
CA ALA A 188 -1.32 -7.90 -2.50
C ALA A 188 -0.55 -7.04 -1.49
N HIS A 189 -0.76 -7.33 -0.22
CA HIS A 189 -0.24 -6.63 0.95
C HIS A 189 1.26 -6.32 0.88
N ASN A 190 1.64 -5.10 1.16
CA ASN A 190 3.02 -4.71 1.39
C ASN A 190 3.31 -4.78 2.91
N PRO A 191 4.12 -5.74 3.39
CA PRO A 191 5.21 -6.39 2.67
C PRO A 191 5.02 -7.87 2.30
N THR A 192 3.89 -8.51 2.59
CA THR A 192 3.78 -9.99 2.54
C THR A 192 3.31 -10.54 1.20
N GLY A 193 2.57 -9.77 0.42
CA GLY A 193 1.87 -10.26 -0.77
C GLY A 193 0.57 -11.01 -0.47
N TYR A 194 0.15 -11.05 0.78
CA TYR A 194 -1.11 -11.65 1.21
C TYR A 194 -2.33 -10.84 0.74
N SER A 195 -3.42 -11.50 0.44
CA SER A 195 -4.70 -10.86 0.14
C SER A 195 -5.78 -11.44 1.03
N PHE A 196 -6.54 -10.59 1.73
CA PHE A 196 -7.62 -11.08 2.58
C PHE A 196 -8.64 -11.88 1.76
N THR A 197 -8.92 -13.08 2.25
CA THR A 197 -9.96 -13.95 1.73
C THR A 197 -11.35 -13.41 2.08
N LYS A 198 -12.38 -14.01 1.48
CA LYS A 198 -13.75 -13.68 1.82
C LYS A 198 -14.07 -13.94 3.30
N ASP A 199 -13.52 -15.01 3.88
CA ASP A 199 -13.73 -15.38 5.27
C ASP A 199 -12.99 -14.44 6.23
N ASP A 200 -11.81 -13.95 5.85
CA ASP A 200 -11.11 -12.90 6.59
C ASP A 200 -11.93 -11.62 6.64
N TRP A 201 -12.49 -11.20 5.51
CA TRP A 201 -13.39 -10.05 5.46
C TRP A 201 -14.63 -10.23 6.33
N TYR A 202 -15.26 -11.41 6.31
CA TYR A 202 -16.39 -11.68 7.22
C TYR A 202 -15.99 -11.57 8.68
N SER A 203 -14.83 -12.08 9.05
CA SER A 203 -14.29 -11.97 10.42
C SER A 203 -14.03 -10.50 10.79
N ILE A 204 -13.33 -9.75 9.94
CA ILE A 204 -13.04 -8.32 10.16
C ILE A 204 -14.33 -7.51 10.35
N LEU A 205 -15.29 -7.69 9.43
CA LEU A 205 -16.55 -6.94 9.46
C LEU A 205 -17.45 -7.34 10.64
N SER A 206 -17.48 -8.62 11.01
CA SER A 206 -18.22 -9.10 12.18
C SER A 206 -17.66 -8.49 13.47
N ILE A 207 -16.33 -8.49 13.62
CA ILE A 207 -15.64 -7.88 14.77
C ILE A 207 -15.90 -6.37 14.82
N ALA A 208 -15.79 -5.67 13.68
CA ALA A 208 -16.06 -4.24 13.61
C ALA A 208 -17.50 -3.90 14.00
N LYS A 209 -18.50 -4.63 13.47
CA LYS A 209 -19.91 -4.47 13.83
C LYS A 209 -20.16 -4.72 15.31
N ALA A 210 -19.60 -5.80 15.87
CA ALA A 210 -19.74 -6.11 17.29
C ALA A 210 -19.12 -5.03 18.19
N ALA A 211 -17.98 -4.47 17.79
CA ALA A 211 -17.26 -3.45 18.55
C ALA A 211 -17.92 -2.06 18.49
N THR A 212 -18.84 -1.85 17.56
CA THR A 212 -19.57 -0.58 17.36
C THR A 212 -21.07 -0.66 17.70
N THR A 213 -21.47 -1.66 18.47
CA THR A 213 -22.85 -1.74 19.01
C THR A 213 -23.16 -0.56 19.96
N ASP A 214 -22.17 -0.03 20.65
CA ASP A 214 -22.25 1.25 21.33
C ASP A 214 -22.15 2.37 20.26
N PRO A 215 -23.19 3.22 20.09
CA PRO A 215 -23.20 4.25 19.06
C PRO A 215 -22.18 5.37 19.28
N THR A 216 -21.56 5.47 20.44
CA THR A 216 -20.46 6.41 20.71
C THR A 216 -19.13 5.93 20.15
N LYS A 217 -19.00 4.64 19.85
CA LYS A 217 -17.80 4.06 19.26
C LYS A 217 -17.88 4.08 17.74
N LYS A 218 -16.77 4.49 17.10
CA LYS A 218 -16.68 4.63 15.64
C LYS A 218 -15.47 3.90 15.11
N ILE A 219 -15.61 3.23 13.98
CA ILE A 219 -14.51 2.59 13.27
C ILE A 219 -14.37 3.19 11.87
N THR A 220 -13.16 3.55 11.48
CA THR A 220 -12.81 3.85 10.09
C THR A 220 -11.93 2.74 9.54
N LEU A 221 -12.47 1.95 8.63
CA LEU A 221 -11.71 0.94 7.88
C LEU A 221 -11.01 1.64 6.72
N LEU A 222 -9.73 1.87 6.86
CA LEU A 222 -8.87 2.43 5.80
C LEU A 222 -8.29 1.28 4.98
N VAL A 223 -8.88 1.02 3.82
CA VAL A 223 -8.47 -0.04 2.91
C VAL A 223 -7.45 0.53 1.91
N ASP A 224 -6.18 0.20 2.11
CA ASP A 224 -5.09 0.61 1.20
C ASP A 224 -4.98 -0.40 0.06
N VAL A 225 -5.50 0.00 -1.12
CA VAL A 225 -5.56 -0.83 -2.33
C VAL A 225 -4.47 -0.47 -3.34
N ALA A 226 -3.32 0.00 -2.89
CA ALA A 226 -2.26 0.50 -3.76
C ALA A 226 -1.77 -0.52 -4.81
N TYR A 227 -2.01 -1.82 -4.59
CA TYR A 227 -1.55 -2.92 -5.45
C TYR A 227 -2.68 -3.69 -6.13
N VAL A 228 -3.94 -3.22 -6.05
CA VAL A 228 -5.13 -3.95 -6.54
C VAL A 228 -5.02 -4.38 -8.00
N ASP A 229 -4.41 -3.57 -8.86
CA ASP A 229 -4.22 -3.85 -10.28
C ASP A 229 -3.03 -4.79 -10.59
N TYR A 230 -2.30 -5.21 -9.56
CA TYR A 230 -1.17 -6.14 -9.64
C TYR A 230 -1.32 -7.37 -8.73
N ALA A 231 -2.52 -7.60 -8.23
CA ALA A 231 -2.84 -8.75 -7.39
C ALA A 231 -3.16 -10.01 -8.23
N GLY A 232 -3.45 -9.87 -9.51
CA GLY A 232 -3.83 -10.96 -10.41
C GLY A 232 -5.04 -10.59 -11.26
N ASP A 233 -6.08 -11.43 -11.25
CA ASP A 233 -7.32 -11.14 -11.98
C ASP A 233 -8.02 -9.90 -11.40
N GLU A 234 -8.32 -8.95 -12.26
CA GLU A 234 -8.83 -7.64 -11.84
C GLU A 234 -10.19 -7.73 -11.16
N GLU A 235 -11.08 -8.60 -11.63
CA GLU A 235 -12.42 -8.78 -11.08
C GLU A 235 -12.39 -9.59 -9.78
N GLU A 236 -11.55 -10.64 -9.71
CA GLU A 236 -11.42 -11.50 -8.54
C GLU A 236 -10.99 -10.70 -7.31
N TYR A 237 -9.96 -9.87 -7.48
CA TYR A 237 -9.40 -9.09 -6.36
C TYR A 237 -10.21 -7.84 -5.99
N ARG A 238 -11.36 -7.60 -6.65
CA ARG A 238 -12.34 -6.57 -6.29
C ARG A 238 -13.63 -7.13 -5.70
N LYS A 239 -13.79 -8.46 -5.59
CA LYS A 239 -14.98 -9.13 -5.02
C LYS A 239 -15.25 -8.82 -3.55
N PHE A 240 -14.32 -8.18 -2.86
CA PHE A 240 -14.53 -7.75 -1.48
C PHE A 240 -15.39 -6.48 -1.37
N TYR A 241 -15.46 -5.63 -2.39
CA TYR A 241 -16.22 -4.37 -2.31
C TYR A 241 -17.70 -4.54 -1.94
N PRO A 242 -18.45 -5.51 -2.48
CA PRO A 242 -19.83 -5.75 -2.04
C PRO A 242 -19.98 -6.08 -0.55
N LEU A 243 -18.95 -6.61 0.10
CA LEU A 243 -18.98 -6.92 1.53
C LEU A 243 -18.90 -5.65 2.40
N LEU A 244 -18.43 -4.55 1.85
CA LEU A 244 -18.27 -3.25 2.51
C LEU A 244 -19.54 -2.38 2.44
N GLU A 245 -20.61 -2.89 1.83
CA GLU A 245 -21.92 -2.26 1.81
C GLU A 245 -22.72 -2.61 3.06
N ASP A 246 -23.79 -1.87 3.33
CA ASP A 246 -24.73 -2.10 4.43
C ASP A 246 -24.06 -2.20 5.82
N LEU A 247 -23.01 -1.42 6.02
CA LEU A 247 -22.37 -1.28 7.32
C LEU A 247 -23.15 -0.28 8.19
N PRO A 248 -23.13 -0.44 9.53
CA PRO A 248 -23.67 0.55 10.45
C PRO A 248 -23.09 1.94 10.19
N SER A 249 -23.86 3.00 10.42
CA SER A 249 -23.44 4.38 10.15
C SER A 249 -22.21 4.86 10.94
N ASN A 250 -21.86 4.19 12.02
CA ASN A 250 -20.64 4.43 12.79
C ASN A 250 -19.44 3.59 12.32
N ILE A 251 -19.54 2.91 11.17
CA ILE A 251 -18.43 2.28 10.45
C ILE A 251 -18.28 2.95 9.10
N LEU A 252 -17.21 3.72 8.93
CA LEU A 252 -16.86 4.35 7.65
C LEU A 252 -15.79 3.52 6.96
N VAL A 253 -15.96 3.23 5.66
CA VAL A 253 -14.90 2.70 4.81
C VAL A 253 -14.26 3.83 4.05
N VAL A 254 -12.92 3.87 4.03
CA VAL A 254 -12.13 4.77 3.20
C VAL A 254 -11.14 3.96 2.38
N ILE A 255 -11.22 4.06 1.06
CA ILE A 255 -10.34 3.37 0.12
C ILE A 255 -9.22 4.35 -0.26
N ALA A 256 -7.97 3.96 -0.02
CA ALA A 256 -6.79 4.69 -0.48
C ALA A 256 -6.31 4.11 -1.81
N TYR A 257 -6.62 4.80 -2.91
CA TYR A 257 -6.22 4.39 -4.26
C TYR A 257 -5.05 5.23 -4.77
N SER A 258 -4.07 4.60 -5.41
CA SER A 258 -2.86 5.26 -5.90
C SER A 258 -2.61 5.01 -7.38
N LEU A 259 -2.31 6.06 -8.14
CA LEU A 259 -1.89 5.93 -9.54
C LEU A 259 -0.42 5.48 -9.69
N SER A 260 0.33 5.45 -8.59
CA SER A 260 1.78 5.16 -8.62
C SER A 260 2.08 3.80 -9.24
N LYS A 261 1.31 2.75 -8.89
CA LYS A 261 1.50 1.40 -9.42
C LYS A 261 0.60 1.16 -10.63
N SER A 262 -0.70 1.37 -10.47
CA SER A 262 -1.73 1.08 -11.48
C SER A 262 -1.46 1.69 -12.86
N TYR A 263 -0.82 2.86 -12.88
CA TYR A 263 -0.48 3.60 -14.12
C TYR A 263 1.01 3.91 -14.23
N THR A 264 1.86 3.28 -13.42
CA THR A 264 3.32 3.51 -13.35
C THR A 264 3.72 4.97 -13.17
N MET A 265 2.85 5.78 -12.59
CA MET A 265 3.06 7.23 -12.38
C MET A 265 3.65 7.53 -10.98
N TYR A 266 4.71 6.84 -10.60
CA TYR A 266 5.33 6.93 -9.26
C TYR A 266 5.72 8.36 -8.86
N GLY A 267 6.27 9.12 -9.79
CA GLY A 267 6.76 10.49 -9.57
C GLY A 267 5.67 11.56 -9.58
N MET A 268 4.50 11.30 -10.17
CA MET A 268 3.43 12.29 -10.31
C MET A 268 2.68 12.57 -9.00
N ARG A 269 2.83 11.71 -8.02
CA ARG A 269 2.20 11.82 -6.68
C ARG A 269 0.70 12.08 -6.77
N SER A 270 -0.04 11.16 -7.38
CA SER A 270 -1.48 11.27 -7.56
C SER A 270 -2.22 10.01 -7.10
N GLY A 271 -3.41 10.21 -6.56
CA GLY A 271 -4.31 9.19 -6.07
C GLY A 271 -5.58 9.82 -5.53
N ALA A 272 -6.36 9.05 -4.81
CA ALA A 272 -7.55 9.53 -4.13
C ALA A 272 -7.86 8.75 -2.85
N MET A 273 -8.57 9.38 -1.96
CA MET A 273 -9.34 8.74 -0.92
C MET A 273 -10.80 8.71 -1.33
N ILE A 274 -11.44 7.54 -1.19
CA ILE A 274 -12.82 7.32 -1.60
C ILE A 274 -13.57 6.74 -0.41
N CYS A 275 -14.64 7.40 0.05
CA CYS A 275 -15.48 6.81 1.08
C CYS A 275 -16.55 5.87 0.51
N MET A 276 -16.95 4.90 1.32
CA MET A 276 -18.19 4.13 1.17
C MET A 276 -18.92 4.14 2.51
N THR A 277 -20.21 4.50 2.49
CA THR A 277 -21.04 4.59 3.70
C THR A 277 -22.51 4.35 3.38
N SER A 278 -23.27 3.89 4.36
CA SER A 278 -24.74 3.71 4.26
C SER A 278 -25.51 5.02 4.31
N GLU A 279 -24.89 6.11 4.77
CA GLU A 279 -25.56 7.40 5.04
C GLU A 279 -25.01 8.51 4.14
N LYS A 280 -25.91 9.22 3.45
CA LYS A 280 -25.52 10.33 2.57
C LYS A 280 -24.83 11.46 3.33
N GLU A 281 -25.32 11.78 4.50
CA GLU A 281 -24.81 12.84 5.37
C GLU A 281 -23.34 12.59 5.76
N ILE A 282 -22.95 11.32 5.96
CA ILE A 282 -21.57 10.93 6.27
C ILE A 282 -20.68 11.09 5.03
N ALA A 283 -21.19 10.79 3.83
CA ALA A 283 -20.46 11.02 2.59
C ALA A 283 -20.25 12.53 2.33
N ASP A 284 -21.25 13.35 2.59
CA ASP A 284 -21.17 14.81 2.48
C ASP A 284 -20.19 15.40 3.52
N GLU A 285 -20.22 14.90 4.77
CA GLU A 285 -19.26 15.23 5.83
C GLU A 285 -17.83 14.87 5.40
N PHE A 286 -17.61 13.62 4.91
CA PHE A 286 -16.32 13.16 4.41
C PHE A 286 -15.76 14.14 3.38
N LYS A 287 -16.56 14.52 2.37
CA LYS A 287 -16.15 15.45 1.33
C LYS A 287 -15.73 16.79 1.90
N THR A 288 -16.52 17.33 2.82
CA THR A 288 -16.29 18.65 3.42
C THR A 288 -15.03 18.64 4.27
N VAL A 289 -14.93 17.71 5.22
CA VAL A 289 -13.83 17.65 6.19
C VAL A 289 -12.50 17.30 5.52
N CYS A 290 -12.51 16.34 4.59
CA CYS A 290 -11.29 15.93 3.90
C CYS A 290 -10.82 16.98 2.88
N SER A 291 -11.74 17.73 2.25
CA SER A 291 -11.36 18.87 1.40
C SER A 291 -10.73 20.00 2.23
N PHE A 292 -11.28 20.30 3.42
CA PHE A 292 -10.68 21.27 4.33
C PHE A 292 -9.25 20.89 4.73
N SER A 293 -9.04 19.63 5.10
CA SER A 293 -7.70 19.13 5.46
C SER A 293 -6.74 19.13 4.27
N SER A 294 -7.23 18.78 3.07
CA SER A 294 -6.46 18.88 1.82
C SER A 294 -5.99 20.32 1.56
N ARG A 295 -6.91 21.29 1.72
CA ARG A 295 -6.58 22.72 1.57
C ARG A 295 -5.49 23.16 2.54
N GLY A 296 -5.55 22.71 3.78
CA GLY A 296 -4.57 23.07 4.83
C GLY A 296 -3.22 22.36 4.71
N THR A 297 -3.14 21.25 3.98
CA THR A 297 -1.93 20.42 3.91
C THR A 297 -1.15 20.61 2.62
N TRP A 298 -1.80 20.46 1.47
CA TRP A 298 -1.16 20.54 0.13
C TRP A 298 -1.87 21.44 -0.86
N SER A 299 -2.95 22.09 -0.44
CA SER A 299 -3.78 23.01 -1.21
C SER A 299 -4.60 22.30 -2.31
N ASN A 300 -3.96 21.77 -3.33
CA ASN A 300 -4.54 20.97 -4.40
C ASN A 300 -3.49 19.98 -4.96
N CYS A 301 -3.95 19.04 -5.77
CA CYS A 301 -3.12 17.94 -6.26
C CYS A 301 -2.71 18.14 -7.73
N ASN A 302 -1.88 17.25 -8.25
CA ASN A 302 -1.30 17.29 -9.57
C ASN A 302 -2.38 17.20 -10.67
N ARG A 303 -2.63 18.32 -11.37
CA ARG A 303 -3.64 18.40 -12.41
C ARG A 303 -3.29 17.58 -13.65
N ALA A 304 -2.02 17.52 -14.04
CA ALA A 304 -1.62 16.70 -15.19
C ALA A 304 -1.92 15.22 -15.00
N ALA A 305 -1.69 14.70 -13.79
CA ALA A 305 -2.06 13.32 -13.47
C ALA A 305 -3.58 13.10 -13.48
N MET A 306 -4.36 14.10 -13.04
CA MET A 306 -5.81 14.05 -13.13
C MET A 306 -6.28 14.04 -14.57
N ALA A 307 -5.76 14.94 -15.42
CA ALA A 307 -6.09 15.01 -16.84
C ALA A 307 -5.74 13.71 -17.57
N THR A 308 -4.57 13.13 -17.25
CA THR A 308 -4.15 11.84 -17.81
C THR A 308 -5.17 10.74 -17.51
N LEU A 309 -5.56 10.57 -16.22
CA LEU A 309 -6.54 9.54 -15.87
C LEU A 309 -7.91 9.81 -16.50
N SER A 310 -8.35 11.07 -16.49
CA SER A 310 -9.62 11.49 -17.10
C SER A 310 -9.67 11.14 -18.59
N SER A 311 -8.59 11.42 -19.32
CA SER A 311 -8.47 11.11 -20.75
C SER A 311 -8.52 9.61 -21.01
N ILE A 312 -7.85 8.80 -20.17
CA ILE A 312 -7.88 7.33 -20.29
C ILE A 312 -9.33 6.79 -20.12
N TYR A 313 -10.08 7.32 -19.16
CA TYR A 313 -11.44 6.85 -18.87
C TYR A 313 -12.53 7.49 -19.74
N ALA A 314 -12.18 8.51 -20.52
CA ALA A 314 -13.07 9.13 -21.50
C ALA A 314 -13.06 8.40 -22.87
N ASP A 315 -12.06 7.56 -23.12
CA ASP A 315 -11.82 6.84 -24.37
C ASP A 315 -11.72 5.33 -24.09
N GLU A 316 -12.70 4.57 -24.58
CA GLU A 316 -12.79 3.11 -24.34
C GLU A 316 -11.65 2.33 -25.00
N GLU A 317 -11.18 2.75 -26.20
CA GLU A 317 -10.06 2.09 -26.88
C GLU A 317 -8.74 2.33 -26.11
N LEU A 318 -8.55 3.55 -25.65
CA LEU A 318 -7.38 3.90 -24.83
C LEU A 318 -7.39 3.19 -23.47
N LEU A 319 -8.55 3.12 -22.81
CA LEU A 319 -8.70 2.37 -21.57
C LEU A 319 -8.39 0.88 -21.78
N ALA A 320 -8.88 0.28 -22.86
CA ALA A 320 -8.59 -1.11 -23.20
C ALA A 320 -7.09 -1.32 -23.46
N LYS A 321 -6.43 -0.39 -24.18
CA LYS A 321 -4.98 -0.43 -24.44
C LYS A 321 -4.16 -0.36 -23.15
N VAL A 322 -4.45 0.60 -22.27
CA VAL A 322 -3.78 0.75 -20.96
C VAL A 322 -3.99 -0.49 -20.08
N THR A 323 -5.22 -0.99 -20.04
CA THR A 323 -5.57 -2.20 -19.25
C THR A 323 -4.83 -3.43 -19.77
N SER A 324 -4.78 -3.65 -21.09
CA SER A 324 -4.07 -4.77 -21.69
C SER A 324 -2.56 -4.72 -21.41
N GLU A 325 -1.93 -3.53 -21.54
CA GLU A 325 -0.52 -3.34 -21.24
C GLU A 325 -0.22 -3.62 -19.76
N ARG A 326 -1.02 -3.07 -18.83
CA ARG A 326 -0.91 -3.31 -17.39
C ARG A 326 -1.07 -4.78 -17.03
N GLN A 327 -2.05 -5.46 -17.63
CA GLN A 327 -2.27 -6.89 -17.40
C GLN A 327 -1.10 -7.76 -17.88
N GLY A 328 -0.39 -7.37 -18.94
CA GLY A 328 0.84 -8.02 -19.36
C GLY A 328 1.90 -8.01 -18.25
N TYR A 329 2.14 -6.85 -17.66
CA TYR A 329 3.07 -6.71 -16.53
C TYR A 329 2.55 -7.36 -15.23
N CYS A 330 1.24 -7.37 -15.00
CA CYS A 330 0.66 -8.10 -13.87
C CYS A 330 0.95 -9.61 -13.99
N LYS A 331 0.77 -10.20 -15.18
CA LYS A 331 1.10 -11.62 -15.43
C LYS A 331 2.57 -11.91 -15.18
N MET A 332 3.49 -11.07 -15.66
CA MET A 332 4.92 -11.18 -15.40
C MET A 332 5.21 -11.17 -13.90
N LEU A 333 4.62 -10.25 -13.15
CA LEU A 333 4.80 -10.15 -11.70
C LEU A 333 4.28 -11.39 -10.96
N VAL A 334 3.10 -11.89 -11.32
CA VAL A 334 2.54 -13.13 -10.76
C VAL A 334 3.45 -14.33 -11.02
N GLN A 335 4.05 -14.41 -12.22
CA GLN A 335 5.01 -15.46 -12.55
C GLN A 335 6.27 -15.41 -11.68
N ARG A 336 6.84 -14.21 -11.47
CA ARG A 336 7.99 -13.99 -10.58
C ARG A 336 7.69 -14.39 -9.14
N GLY A 337 6.54 -13.95 -8.60
CA GLY A 337 6.13 -14.33 -7.24
C GLY A 337 5.97 -15.83 -7.07
N LYS A 338 5.31 -16.50 -8.01
CA LYS A 338 5.16 -17.97 -8.01
C LYS A 338 6.48 -18.70 -8.16
N ALA A 339 7.40 -18.19 -9.00
CA ALA A 339 8.74 -18.76 -9.15
C ALA A 339 9.52 -18.67 -7.84
N PHE A 340 9.46 -17.54 -7.15
CA PHE A 340 10.10 -17.38 -5.83
C PHE A 340 9.49 -18.32 -4.79
N GLN A 341 8.17 -18.37 -4.67
CA GLN A 341 7.45 -19.24 -3.73
C GLN A 341 7.78 -20.73 -3.96
N LYS A 342 7.76 -21.16 -5.22
CA LYS A 342 8.13 -22.53 -5.59
C LYS A 342 9.57 -22.86 -5.19
N ALA A 343 10.52 -22.00 -5.53
CA ALA A 343 11.92 -22.20 -5.19
C ALA A 343 12.16 -22.15 -3.68
N ALA A 344 11.45 -21.30 -2.93
CA ALA A 344 11.50 -21.26 -1.47
C ALA A 344 11.05 -22.60 -0.86
N ASN A 345 9.93 -23.14 -1.34
CA ASN A 345 9.40 -24.44 -0.89
C ASN A 345 10.39 -25.60 -1.20
N GLU A 346 10.98 -25.61 -2.39
CA GLU A 346 11.94 -26.64 -2.81
C GLU A 346 13.19 -26.70 -1.94
N VAL A 347 13.66 -25.55 -1.45
CA VAL A 347 14.86 -25.50 -0.58
C VAL A 347 14.53 -25.49 0.92
N GLY A 348 13.24 -25.39 1.28
CA GLY A 348 12.79 -25.30 2.67
C GLY A 348 13.03 -23.93 3.30
N LEU A 349 13.00 -22.86 2.52
CA LEU A 349 12.98 -21.48 3.02
C LEU A 349 11.55 -21.12 3.42
N GLU A 350 11.33 -20.84 4.69
CA GLU A 350 10.05 -20.37 5.18
C GLU A 350 9.75 -18.95 4.65
N ILE A 351 8.55 -18.76 4.13
CA ILE A 351 8.00 -17.46 3.76
C ILE A 351 6.64 -17.28 4.44
N VAL A 352 6.24 -16.07 4.75
CA VAL A 352 4.87 -15.81 5.20
C VAL A 352 3.88 -16.05 4.05
N PRO A 353 2.58 -16.26 4.33
CA PRO A 353 1.57 -16.45 3.30
C PRO A 353 1.63 -15.38 2.21
N PHE A 354 1.69 -15.83 0.97
CA PHE A 354 1.87 -15.00 -0.22
C PHE A 354 0.91 -15.43 -1.34
N ASP A 355 0.15 -14.49 -1.87
CA ASP A 355 -0.76 -14.72 -3.01
C ASP A 355 -0.22 -14.05 -4.28
N ALA A 356 0.09 -12.76 -4.20
CA ALA A 356 0.49 -11.94 -5.33
C ALA A 356 1.18 -10.62 -4.89
N GLY A 357 1.54 -9.81 -5.86
CA GLY A 357 2.04 -8.46 -5.62
C GLY A 357 3.55 -8.32 -5.69
N PHE A 358 4.02 -7.19 -5.20
CA PHE A 358 5.41 -6.74 -5.38
C PHE A 358 6.41 -7.40 -4.43
N PHE A 359 5.95 -7.95 -3.31
CA PHE A 359 6.82 -8.32 -2.20
C PHE A 359 6.52 -9.70 -1.66
N VAL A 360 7.58 -10.42 -1.27
CA VAL A 360 7.54 -11.62 -0.45
C VAL A 360 8.26 -11.31 0.85
N SER A 361 7.77 -11.83 1.98
CA SER A 361 8.42 -11.67 3.28
C SER A 361 8.90 -13.00 3.85
N ILE A 362 10.08 -12.96 4.45
CA ILE A 362 10.78 -14.11 5.03
C ILE A 362 10.90 -13.83 6.53
N PRO A 363 10.27 -14.63 7.40
CA PRO A 363 10.41 -14.45 8.84
C PRO A 363 11.84 -14.76 9.29
N CYS A 364 12.39 -13.98 10.20
CA CYS A 364 13.65 -14.28 10.88
C CYS A 364 13.78 -13.49 12.18
N ASP A 365 14.51 -14.07 13.15
CA ASP A 365 14.62 -13.52 14.51
C ASP A 365 15.46 -12.24 14.58
N ASN A 366 16.47 -12.10 13.73
CA ASN A 366 17.34 -10.93 13.67
C ASN A 366 17.43 -10.35 12.26
N PRO A 367 16.40 -9.59 11.81
CA PRO A 367 16.33 -9.10 10.45
C PRO A 367 17.47 -8.17 10.06
N ASP A 368 17.95 -7.32 10.98
CA ASP A 368 19.04 -6.38 10.69
C ASP A 368 20.36 -7.13 10.44
N ALA A 369 20.72 -8.09 11.29
CA ALA A 369 21.91 -8.93 11.08
C ALA A 369 21.79 -9.78 9.80
N ALA A 370 20.61 -10.32 9.53
CA ALA A 370 20.33 -11.04 8.30
C ALA A 370 20.52 -10.17 7.05
N GLY A 371 19.98 -8.95 7.09
CA GLY A 371 20.16 -7.97 6.03
C GLY A 371 21.62 -7.60 5.79
N GLU A 372 22.40 -7.35 6.84
CA GLU A 372 23.84 -7.06 6.74
C GLU A 372 24.64 -8.24 6.17
N ALA A 373 24.32 -9.47 6.57
CA ALA A 373 24.97 -10.65 6.05
C ALA A 373 24.66 -10.88 4.57
N LEU A 374 23.40 -10.68 4.15
CA LEU A 374 23.00 -10.75 2.76
C LEU A 374 23.72 -9.70 1.90
N GLN A 375 23.87 -8.47 2.39
CA GLN A 375 24.58 -7.41 1.68
C GLN A 375 26.04 -7.78 1.38
N LYS A 376 26.73 -8.53 2.27
CA LYS A 376 28.09 -9.00 2.04
C LYS A 376 28.16 -10.01 0.88
N GLU A 377 27.07 -10.72 0.62
CA GLU A 377 26.93 -11.65 -0.51
C GLU A 377 26.32 -10.97 -1.76
N GLY A 378 26.22 -9.63 -1.78
CA GLY A 378 25.63 -8.88 -2.89
C GLY A 378 24.11 -8.94 -2.98
N ILE A 379 23.41 -9.41 -1.94
CA ILE A 379 21.95 -9.52 -1.91
C ILE A 379 21.37 -8.43 -1.02
N PHE A 380 20.52 -7.58 -1.59
CA PHE A 380 19.90 -6.45 -0.89
C PHE A 380 18.39 -6.68 -0.75
N ALA A 381 17.96 -7.02 0.46
CA ALA A 381 16.59 -7.10 0.90
C ALA A 381 16.35 -6.11 2.04
N VAL A 382 15.10 -5.75 2.35
CA VAL A 382 14.79 -4.76 3.38
C VAL A 382 14.46 -5.44 4.70
N PRO A 383 15.27 -5.24 5.78
CA PRO A 383 14.93 -5.69 7.11
C PRO A 383 13.69 -4.94 7.65
N LEU A 384 12.74 -5.70 8.15
CA LEU A 384 11.53 -5.24 8.83
C LEU A 384 11.54 -5.74 10.28
N GLY A 385 10.54 -5.35 11.08
CA GLY A 385 10.47 -5.75 12.49
C GLY A 385 10.40 -7.26 12.74
N LYS A 386 9.96 -8.06 11.77
CA LYS A 386 9.73 -9.51 11.90
C LYS A 386 10.47 -10.38 10.89
N GLY A 387 11.25 -9.77 10.01
CA GLY A 387 11.94 -10.52 8.97
C GLY A 387 12.44 -9.65 7.83
N LEU A 388 12.62 -10.26 6.67
CA LEU A 388 13.14 -9.61 5.47
C LEU A 388 12.01 -9.43 4.45
N ARG A 389 11.94 -8.28 3.78
CA ARG A 389 11.10 -8.05 2.60
C ARG A 389 11.96 -8.14 1.35
N VAL A 390 11.56 -8.98 0.41
CA VAL A 390 12.14 -9.14 -0.92
C VAL A 390 11.18 -8.56 -1.95
N SER A 391 11.64 -7.63 -2.78
CA SER A 391 10.87 -7.11 -3.91
C SER A 391 11.02 -8.01 -5.13
N VAL A 392 10.05 -8.89 -5.37
CA VAL A 392 9.99 -9.68 -6.61
C VAL A 392 9.64 -8.81 -7.83
N ALA A 393 9.14 -7.62 -7.60
CA ALA A 393 8.86 -6.65 -8.67
C ALA A 393 10.14 -6.03 -9.28
N SER A 394 11.26 -6.04 -8.55
CA SER A 394 12.51 -5.41 -8.98
C SER A 394 13.59 -6.38 -9.44
N ILE A 395 13.27 -7.68 -9.52
CA ILE A 395 14.21 -8.74 -9.95
C ILE A 395 13.55 -9.61 -11.03
N SER A 396 14.39 -10.20 -11.91
CA SER A 396 13.89 -11.06 -12.97
C SER A 396 13.35 -12.41 -12.44
N GLU A 397 12.57 -13.11 -13.25
CA GLU A 397 12.09 -14.47 -12.91
C GLU A 397 13.22 -15.44 -12.63
N GLU A 398 14.33 -15.35 -13.38
CA GLU A 398 15.52 -16.18 -13.17
C GLU A 398 16.17 -15.93 -11.81
N VAL A 399 16.21 -14.68 -11.36
CA VAL A 399 16.69 -14.35 -10.02
C VAL A 399 15.73 -14.88 -8.97
N CYS A 400 14.42 -14.74 -9.18
CA CYS A 400 13.41 -15.30 -8.28
C CYS A 400 13.56 -16.81 -8.04
N LYS A 401 13.96 -17.58 -9.07
CA LYS A 401 14.20 -19.03 -8.96
C LYS A 401 15.45 -19.38 -8.13
N LYS A 402 16.46 -18.52 -8.09
CA LYS A 402 17.77 -18.80 -7.47
C LYS A 402 17.91 -18.20 -6.08
N LEU A 403 17.30 -17.06 -5.86
CA LEU A 403 17.47 -16.23 -4.68
C LEU A 403 17.09 -16.93 -3.35
N PRO A 404 16.02 -17.73 -3.26
CA PRO A 404 15.66 -18.44 -2.04
C PRO A 404 16.76 -19.33 -1.47
N ALA A 405 17.48 -20.07 -2.32
CA ALA A 405 18.59 -20.92 -1.89
C ALA A 405 19.75 -20.10 -1.30
N SER A 406 20.07 -18.96 -1.92
CA SER A 406 21.11 -18.05 -1.44
C SER A 406 20.74 -17.41 -0.10
N ILE A 407 19.50 -16.97 0.04
CA ILE A 407 19.00 -16.41 1.32
C ILE A 407 19.06 -17.48 2.42
N LEU A 408 18.55 -18.68 2.17
CA LEU A 408 18.56 -19.76 3.18
C LEU A 408 19.97 -20.10 3.64
N LYS A 409 20.95 -20.16 2.70
CA LYS A 409 22.36 -20.40 3.02
C LYS A 409 22.89 -19.35 4.01
N VAL A 410 22.62 -18.07 3.76
CA VAL A 410 23.05 -16.97 4.63
C VAL A 410 22.35 -17.05 6.00
N LEU A 411 21.03 -17.27 6.03
CA LEU A 411 20.28 -17.38 7.28
C LEU A 411 20.77 -18.53 8.18
N LYS A 412 21.11 -19.69 7.58
CA LYS A 412 21.71 -20.82 8.33
C LYS A 412 23.06 -20.47 8.94
N THR A 413 23.86 -19.64 8.30
CA THR A 413 25.18 -19.24 8.80
C THR A 413 25.08 -18.26 9.98
N ILE A 414 24.02 -17.49 10.07
CA ILE A 414 23.82 -16.52 11.16
C ILE A 414 23.21 -17.19 12.41
N ASN A 415 22.43 -18.24 12.21
CA ASN A 415 21.75 -18.99 13.28
C ASN A 415 22.58 -20.17 13.81
N ALA A 416 23.76 -20.41 13.24
CA ALA A 416 24.74 -21.42 13.67
C ALA A 416 25.75 -20.78 14.63
#